data_50e29d62ab291bfcd798f79d2b5d1e9d
#
_entry.id   50e29d62ab291bfcd798f79d2b5d1e9d
#
_cell.length_a   1.000
_cell.length_b   1.000
_cell.length_c   1.000
_cell.angle_alpha   90.00
_cell.angle_beta   90.00
_cell.angle_gamma   90.00
#
_symmetry.space_group_name_H-M   'P 1'
#
loop_
_entity.id
_entity.type
_entity.pdbx_description
1 polymer ?
#
loop_
_entity_poly.entity_id
_entity_poly.type
_entity_poly.pdbx_seq_one_letter_code
_entity_poly.pdbx_strand_id
1 'polypeptide(L)' 'TFMLTGKLNGISRAEAKSLIEQNSGSIISNVSKKLDYLVVGEKPTKRKIDTANQLGVKILNQTNWLKMLNK' A
#
# COMPACT_ATOMS: atom_id res chain seq x y z
N THR A 1 2.08 -7.30 -5.22
CA THR A 1 2.60 -7.14 -3.84
C THR A 1 2.37 -5.72 -3.37
N PHE A 2 1.81 -5.58 -2.19
CA PHE A 2 1.45 -4.27 -1.63
C PHE A 2 2.05 -4.11 -0.25
N MET A 3 2.34 -2.87 0.10
CA MET A 3 2.72 -2.49 1.46
C MET A 3 1.86 -1.30 1.87
N LEU A 4 1.43 -1.29 3.13
CA LEU A 4 0.62 -0.20 3.68
C LEU A 4 1.47 0.63 4.61
N THR A 5 1.41 1.95 4.47
CA THR A 5 2.07 2.87 5.39
C THR A 5 1.10 3.98 5.77
N GLY A 6 1.21 4.47 7.00
CA GLY A 6 0.28 5.45 7.54
C GLY A 6 -1.02 4.80 7.99
N LYS A 7 -1.98 5.62 8.37
CA LYS A 7 -3.28 5.18 8.86
C LYS A 7 -4.32 5.30 7.76
N LEU A 8 -5.02 4.21 7.50
CA LEU A 8 -6.09 4.22 6.51
C LEU A 8 -7.38 4.76 7.11
N ASN A 9 -8.10 5.56 6.32
CA ASN A 9 -9.37 6.14 6.72
C ASN A 9 -10.52 5.21 6.37
N GLY A 10 -11.36 4.92 7.37
CA GLY A 10 -12.58 4.15 7.16
C GLY A 10 -12.39 2.65 7.07
N ILE A 11 -11.17 2.16 7.06
CA ILE A 11 -10.90 0.73 7.09
C ILE A 11 -9.71 0.43 7.99
N SER A 12 -9.69 -0.75 8.57
CA SER A 12 -8.58 -1.22 9.40
C SER A 12 -7.52 -1.89 8.53
N ARG A 13 -6.34 -2.14 9.11
CA ARG A 13 -5.30 -2.88 8.41
C ARG A 13 -5.75 -4.29 8.06
N ALA A 14 -6.52 -4.92 8.94
CA ALA A 14 -7.04 -6.27 8.69
C ALA A 14 -7.97 -6.27 7.49
N GLU A 15 -8.85 -5.27 7.38
CA GLU A 15 -9.73 -5.13 6.23
C GLU A 15 -8.95 -4.88 4.94
N ALA A 16 -7.94 -4.01 5.02
CA ALA A 16 -7.09 -3.73 3.87
C ALA A 16 -6.37 -4.99 3.38
N LYS A 17 -5.86 -5.78 4.31
CA LYS A 17 -5.20 -7.04 3.98
C LYS A 17 -6.17 -8.00 3.29
N SER A 18 -7.39 -8.11 3.82
CA SER A 18 -8.42 -8.97 3.22
C SER A 18 -8.75 -8.53 1.81
N LEU A 19 -8.90 -7.23 1.58
CA LEU A 19 -9.20 -6.70 0.25
C LEU A 19 -8.10 -7.03 -0.76
N ILE A 20 -6.84 -6.90 -0.34
CA ILE A 20 -5.71 -7.21 -1.21
C ILE A 20 -5.68 -8.70 -1.54
N GLU A 21 -5.88 -9.55 -0.54
CA GLU A 21 -5.88 -11.00 -0.75
C GLU A 21 -7.03 -11.45 -1.64
N GLN A 22 -8.22 -10.84 -1.51
CA GLN A 22 -9.37 -11.14 -2.36
C GLN A 22 -9.11 -10.80 -3.83
N ASN A 23 -8.18 -9.87 -4.08
CA ASN A 23 -7.83 -9.46 -5.44
C ASN A 23 -6.51 -10.11 -5.90
N SER A 24 -6.17 -11.24 -5.32
CA SER A 24 -4.98 -12.03 -5.66
C SER A 24 -3.67 -11.30 -5.39
N GLY A 25 -3.69 -10.31 -4.49
CA GLY A 25 -2.49 -9.60 -4.08
C GLY A 25 -1.89 -10.20 -2.82
N SER A 26 -0.72 -9.71 -2.45
CA SER A 26 -0.05 -10.08 -1.22
C SER A 26 0.43 -8.83 -0.50
N ILE A 27 0.42 -8.88 0.83
CA ILE A 27 0.95 -7.78 1.66
C ILE A 27 2.32 -8.19 2.18
N ILE A 28 3.27 -7.27 2.10
CA ILE A 28 4.58 -7.45 2.72
C ILE A 28 4.82 -6.33 3.73
N SER A 29 5.72 -6.60 4.68
CA SER A 29 5.95 -5.68 5.81
C SER A 29 7.07 -4.68 5.56
N ASN A 30 7.89 -4.89 4.55
CA ASN A 30 9.05 -4.05 4.27
C ASN A 30 9.08 -3.62 2.82
N VAL A 31 9.62 -2.42 2.58
CA VAL A 31 9.86 -1.96 1.22
C VAL A 31 11.01 -2.77 0.62
N SER A 32 10.77 -3.36 -0.54
CA SER A 32 11.78 -4.15 -1.25
C SER A 32 11.61 -3.99 -2.74
N LYS A 33 12.58 -4.52 -3.50
CA LYS A 33 12.50 -4.49 -4.97
C LYS A 33 11.34 -5.31 -5.51
N LYS A 34 10.81 -6.24 -4.71
CA LYS A 34 9.67 -7.07 -5.11
C LYS A 34 8.34 -6.38 -4.86
N LEU A 35 8.34 -5.25 -4.19
CA LEU A 35 7.13 -4.50 -3.92
C LEU A 35 6.64 -3.82 -5.20
N ASP A 36 5.38 -4.02 -5.52
CA ASP A 36 4.77 -3.40 -6.70
C ASP A 36 4.18 -2.02 -6.38
N TYR A 37 3.49 -1.92 -5.24
CA TYR A 37 2.81 -0.69 -4.85
C TYR A 37 2.98 -0.40 -3.38
N LEU A 38 3.20 0.86 -3.05
CA LEU A 38 3.18 1.34 -1.67
C LEU A 38 1.90 2.16 -1.50
N VAL A 39 1.00 1.71 -0.64
CA VAL A 39 -0.25 2.42 -0.35
C VAL A 39 -0.02 3.37 0.82
N VAL A 40 -0.29 4.64 0.60
CA VAL A 40 -0.04 5.71 1.56
C VAL A 40 -1.36 6.17 2.17
N GLY A 41 -1.50 6.03 3.49
CA GLY A 41 -2.65 6.53 4.23
C GLY A 41 -2.36 7.91 4.83
N GLU A 42 -3.02 8.23 5.95
CA GLU A 42 -2.78 9.49 6.65
C GLU A 42 -1.47 9.43 7.41
N LYS A 43 -0.74 10.54 7.43
CA LYS A 43 0.52 10.70 8.15
C LYS A 43 1.50 9.56 7.84
N PRO A 44 1.82 9.34 6.57
CA PRO A 44 2.70 8.25 6.20
C PRO A 44 4.13 8.51 6.67
N THR A 45 4.91 7.43 6.79
CA THR A 45 6.32 7.54 7.10
C THR A 45 7.08 8.01 5.85
N LYS A 46 7.64 9.21 5.90
CA LYS A 46 8.35 9.78 4.75
C LYS A 46 9.51 8.90 4.31
N ARG A 47 10.22 8.29 5.27
CA ARG A 47 11.34 7.40 4.98
C ARG A 47 10.93 6.24 4.05
N LYS A 48 9.76 5.65 4.31
CA LYS A 48 9.27 4.56 3.48
C LYS A 48 8.91 5.02 2.07
N ILE A 49 8.35 6.23 1.96
CA ILE A 49 8.04 6.83 0.67
C ILE A 49 9.33 7.07 -0.13
N ASP A 50 10.33 7.65 0.51
CA ASP A 50 11.62 7.91 -0.12
C ASP A 50 12.29 6.62 -0.60
N THR A 51 12.28 5.59 0.24
CA THR A 51 12.84 4.29 -0.11
C THR A 51 12.12 3.68 -1.31
N ALA A 52 10.79 3.76 -1.32
CA ALA A 52 10.00 3.26 -2.43
C ALA A 52 10.33 3.99 -3.73
N ASN A 53 10.48 5.31 -3.66
CA ASN A 53 10.88 6.09 -4.83
C ASN A 53 12.25 5.67 -5.37
N GLN A 54 13.20 5.41 -4.47
CA GLN A 54 14.53 4.96 -4.87
C GLN A 54 14.51 3.60 -5.56
N LEU A 55 13.59 2.72 -5.14
CA LEU A 55 13.47 1.39 -5.71
C LEU A 55 12.55 1.35 -6.95
N GLY A 56 11.95 2.47 -7.31
CA GLY A 56 11.03 2.52 -8.44
C GLY A 56 9.65 1.94 -8.15
N VAL A 57 9.30 1.81 -6.89
CA VAL A 57 7.97 1.31 -6.48
C VAL A 57 6.93 2.39 -6.73
N LYS A 58 5.78 2.01 -7.26
CA LYS A 58 4.68 2.95 -7.45
C LYS A 58 4.02 3.28 -6.12
N ILE A 59 3.75 4.56 -5.90
CA ILE A 59 3.10 5.03 -4.68
C ILE A 59 1.66 5.36 -5.01
N LEU A 60 0.73 4.78 -4.22
CA LEU A 60 -0.70 5.02 -4.37
C LEU A 60 -1.24 5.62 -3.09
N ASN A 61 -2.13 6.62 -3.20
CA ASN A 61 -2.88 7.06 -2.02
C ASN A 61 -4.04 6.10 -1.80
N GLN A 62 -4.69 6.21 -0.63
CA GLN A 62 -5.80 5.32 -0.28
C GLN A 62 -6.92 5.37 -1.32
N THR A 63 -7.26 6.56 -1.80
CA THR A 63 -8.34 6.73 -2.77
C THR A 63 -8.04 5.98 -4.08
N ASN A 64 -6.85 6.15 -4.60
CA ASN A 64 -6.45 5.47 -5.84
C ASN A 64 -6.35 3.97 -5.65
N TRP A 65 -5.86 3.53 -4.51
CA TRP A 65 -5.78 2.11 -4.19
C TRP A 65 -7.17 1.47 -4.15
N LEU A 66 -8.12 2.12 -3.48
CA LEU A 66 -9.49 1.61 -3.41
C LEU A 66 -10.15 1.54 -4.78
N LYS A 67 -9.92 2.55 -5.63
CA LYS A 67 -10.44 2.54 -7.00
C LYS A 67 -9.86 1.38 -7.81
N MET A 68 -8.59 1.07 -7.59
CA MET A 68 -7.95 -0.04 -8.29
C MET A 68 -8.55 -1.38 -7.88
N LEU A 69 -8.94 -1.53 -6.62
CA LEU A 69 -9.55 -2.76 -6.12
C LEU A 69 -11.02 -2.89 -6.46
N ASN A 70 -11.73 -1.78 -6.63
CA ASN A 70 -13.17 -1.74 -6.90
C ASN A 70 -13.47 -1.64 -8.40
N LYS A 71 -12.99 -2.55 -9.15
CA LYS A 71 -13.31 -2.55 -10.57
C LYS A 71 -14.71 -3.08 -10.84
#